data_eb073808131bbf365a1ec623c16fcab6
#
_entry.id   eb073808131bbf365a1ec623c16fcab6
#
_cell.length_a   1.000
_cell.length_b   1.000
_cell.length_c   1.000
_cell.angle_alpha   90.00
_cell.angle_beta   90.00
_cell.angle_gamma   90.00
#
_symmetry.space_group_name_H-M   'P 1'
#
loop_
_entity.id
_entity.type
_entity.pdbx_description
1 polymer ?
#
loop_
_entity_poly.entity_id
_entity_poly.type
_entity_poly.pdbx_seq_one_letter_code
_entity_poly.pdbx_strand_id
1 'polypeptide(L)' 'MNAEQVKQQFRAEGRTLSGWARDNGYRPAEVYAVLNGFLKGRHGKSHQIAVKLGIKPNPEKLAA' A
#
# COMPACT_ATOMS: atom_id res chain seq x y z
N MET A 1 -6.77 -7.45 -0.73
CA MET A 1 -5.52 -8.12 -1.18
C MET A 1 -4.50 -8.06 -0.06
N ASN A 2 -3.66 -9.09 0.04
CA ASN A 2 -2.54 -9.04 0.98
C ASN A 2 -1.29 -8.48 0.28
N ALA A 3 -0.23 -8.25 1.06
CA ALA A 3 0.99 -7.64 0.53
C ALA A 3 1.62 -8.47 -0.58
N GLU A 4 1.59 -9.79 -0.45
CA GLU A 4 2.16 -10.69 -1.45
C GLU A 4 1.43 -10.56 -2.78
N GLN A 5 0.11 -10.50 -2.74
CA GLN A 5 -0.70 -10.34 -3.95
C GLN A 5 -0.43 -9.00 -4.64
N VAL A 6 -0.25 -7.94 -3.85
CA VAL A 6 0.11 -6.62 -4.39
C VAL A 6 1.45 -6.68 -5.12
N LYS A 7 2.44 -7.30 -4.51
CA LYS A 7 3.76 -7.43 -5.13
C LYS A 7 3.70 -8.22 -6.43
N GLN A 8 2.95 -9.31 -6.45
CA GLN A 8 2.78 -10.12 -7.64
C GLN A 8 2.08 -9.36 -8.75
N GLN A 9 1.06 -8.61 -8.41
CA GLN A 9 0.32 -7.82 -9.38
C GLN A 9 1.20 -6.75 -10.03
N PHE A 10 1.99 -6.04 -9.21
CA PHE A 10 2.92 -5.04 -9.73
C PHE A 10 3.93 -5.66 -10.68
N ARG A 11 4.47 -6.82 -10.32
CA ARG A 11 5.43 -7.53 -11.16
C ARG A 11 4.79 -7.95 -12.50
N ALA A 12 3.57 -8.45 -12.44
CA ALA A 12 2.86 -8.89 -13.64
C ALA A 12 2.57 -7.73 -14.58
N GLU A 13 2.35 -6.54 -14.05
CA GLU A 13 2.07 -5.34 -14.83
C GLU A 13 3.34 -4.59 -15.26
N GLY A 14 4.50 -5.08 -14.86
CA GLY A 14 5.77 -4.40 -15.15
C GLY A 14 5.94 -3.10 -14.38
N ARG A 15 5.27 -2.94 -13.26
CA ARG A 15 5.32 -1.74 -12.44
C ARG A 15 6.25 -1.95 -11.25
N THR A 16 6.79 -0.85 -10.72
CA THR A 16 7.62 -0.90 -9.52
C THR A 16 6.91 -0.18 -8.38
N LEU A 17 7.15 -0.67 -7.16
CA LEU A 17 6.62 -0.02 -5.97
C LEU A 17 7.22 1.37 -5.78
N SER A 18 8.50 1.54 -6.13
CA SER A 18 9.15 2.85 -6.06
C SER A 18 8.47 3.86 -6.98
N GLY A 19 8.16 3.47 -8.21
CA GLY A 19 7.46 4.33 -9.15
C GLY A 19 6.07 4.69 -8.65
N TRP A 20 5.33 3.70 -8.17
CA TRP A 20 4.00 3.92 -7.60
C TRP A 20 4.05 4.90 -6.43
N ALA A 21 5.04 4.72 -5.54
CA ALA A 21 5.18 5.60 -4.38
C ALA A 21 5.39 7.06 -4.81
N ARG A 22 6.28 7.27 -5.76
CA ARG A 22 6.56 8.63 -6.26
C ARG A 22 5.33 9.24 -6.92
N ASP A 23 4.60 8.46 -7.70
CA ASP A 23 3.41 8.94 -8.39
C ASP A 23 2.31 9.36 -7.41
N ASN A 24 2.29 8.74 -6.23
CA ASN A 24 1.30 9.04 -5.21
C ASN A 24 1.82 9.97 -4.11
N GLY A 25 3.04 10.48 -4.24
CA GLY A 25 3.61 11.40 -3.28
C GLY A 25 4.11 10.77 -1.99
N TYR A 26 4.43 9.49 -2.03
CA TYR A 26 4.97 8.77 -0.88
C TYR A 26 6.44 8.44 -1.09
N ARG A 27 7.14 8.19 0.01
CA ARG A 27 8.51 7.69 -0.06
C ARG A 27 8.49 6.19 -0.31
N PRO A 28 9.34 5.68 -1.20
CA PRO A 28 9.39 4.23 -1.43
C PRO A 28 9.63 3.43 -0.15
N ALA A 29 10.46 3.93 0.76
CA ALA A 29 10.72 3.25 2.03
C ALA A 29 9.45 3.08 2.86
N GLU A 30 8.56 4.09 2.85
CA GLU A 30 7.29 4.00 3.57
C GLU A 30 6.40 2.91 2.97
N VAL A 31 6.33 2.84 1.65
CA VAL A 31 5.52 1.83 0.96
C VAL A 31 6.03 0.44 1.27
N TYR A 32 7.35 0.23 1.19
CA TYR A 32 7.94 -1.07 1.51
C TYR A 32 7.71 -1.44 2.97
N ALA A 33 7.80 -0.46 3.89
CA ALA A 33 7.57 -0.73 5.30
C ALA A 33 6.13 -1.21 5.56
N VAL A 34 5.16 -0.61 4.88
CA VAL A 34 3.76 -1.04 4.98
C VAL A 34 3.60 -2.45 4.44
N LEU A 35 4.18 -2.74 3.28
CA LEU A 35 4.06 -4.05 2.65
C LEU A 35 4.73 -5.14 3.47
N ASN A 36 5.85 -4.82 4.12
CA ASN A 36 6.59 -5.80 4.92
C ASN A 36 6.08 -5.92 6.36
N GLY A 37 5.04 -5.17 6.71
CA GLY A 37 4.45 -5.26 8.03
C GLY A 37 5.17 -4.49 9.13
N PHE A 38 6.15 -3.65 8.78
CA PHE A 38 6.84 -2.83 9.77
C PHE A 38 5.98 -1.67 10.26
N LEU A 39 5.08 -1.19 9.42
CA LEU A 39 4.10 -0.19 9.78
C LEU A 39 2.72 -0.82 9.71
N LYS A 40 1.95 -0.65 10.78
CA LYS A 40 0.64 -1.32 10.85
C LYS A 40 -0.47 -0.59 10.10
N GLY A 41 -0.19 0.60 9.62
CA GLY A 41 -1.15 1.34 8.81
C GLY A 41 -2.43 1.73 9.55
N ARG A 42 -2.31 2.07 10.83
CA ARG A 42 -3.48 2.40 11.65
C ARG A 42 -4.04 3.78 11.34
N HIS A 43 -3.16 4.71 10.98
CA HIS A 43 -3.55 6.08 10.68
C HIS A 43 -2.43 6.77 9.91
N GLY A 44 -2.69 7.98 9.42
CA GLY A 44 -1.72 8.76 8.68
C GLY A 44 -1.38 8.17 7.33
N LYS A 45 -0.16 8.44 6.86
CA LYS A 45 0.28 8.01 5.52
C LYS A 45 0.31 6.50 5.36
N SER A 46 0.73 5.77 6.39
CA SER A 46 0.79 4.31 6.31
C SER A 46 -0.59 3.71 6.08
N HIS A 47 -1.61 4.27 6.72
CA HIS A 47 -2.99 3.84 6.49
C HIS A 47 -3.43 4.13 5.06
N GLN A 48 -3.13 5.33 4.56
CA GLN A 48 -3.45 5.70 3.18
C GLN A 48 -2.79 4.77 2.17
N ILE A 49 -1.53 4.44 2.38
CA ILE A 49 -0.80 3.54 1.52
C ILE A 49 -1.47 2.17 1.50
N ALA A 50 -1.79 1.63 2.67
CA ALA A 50 -2.41 0.31 2.77
C ALA A 50 -3.77 0.28 2.06
N VAL A 51 -4.59 1.31 2.22
CA VAL A 51 -5.89 1.40 1.57
C VAL A 51 -5.74 1.53 0.06
N LYS A 52 -4.84 2.38 -0.40
CA LYS A 52 -4.63 2.59 -1.84
C LYS A 52 -4.09 1.36 -2.54
N LEU A 53 -3.25 0.59 -1.85
CA LEU A 53 -2.73 -0.66 -2.40
C LEU A 53 -3.74 -1.81 -2.34
N GLY A 54 -4.83 -1.63 -1.61
CA GLY A 54 -5.85 -2.65 -1.48
C GLY A 54 -5.56 -3.69 -0.40
N ILE A 55 -4.59 -3.43 0.46
CA ILE A 55 -4.26 -4.34 1.56
C ILE A 55 -5.31 -4.27 2.66
N LYS A 56 -5.81 -3.06 2.93
CA LYS A 56 -6.86 -2.85 3.91
C LYS A 56 -8.13 -2.34 3.24
N PRO A 57 -9.29 -2.76 3.70
CA PRO A 57 -10.53 -2.19 3.21
C PRO A 57 -10.65 -0.74 3.69
N ASN A 58 -11.37 0.08 2.93
CA ASN A 58 -11.60 1.46 3.31
C ASN A 58 -12.48 1.50 4.55
N PRO A 59 -12.01 2.07 5.67
CA PRO A 59 -12.80 2.10 6.91
C PRO A 59 -14.14 2.82 6.77
N GLU A 60 -14.21 3.81 5.91
CA GLU A 60 -15.46 4.56 5.70
C GLU A 60 -16.54 3.65 5.14
N LYS A 61 -16.17 2.73 4.25
CA LYS A 61 -17.12 1.76 3.71
C LYS A 61 -17.55 0.74 4.75
N LEU A 62 -16.64 0.39 5.66
CA LEU A 62 -16.96 -0.57 6.72
C LEU A 62 -17.82 0.06 7.81
N ALA A 63 -17.64 1.35 8.05
CA ALA A 63 -18.41 2.06 9.07
C ALA A 63 -19.84 2.35 8.64
N ALA A 64 -20.08 2.34 7.35
CA ALA A 64 -21.41 2.51 6.83
C ALA A 64 -22.20 1.22 6.94
#